data_dd528d4125697e62a0b6bb94f3632ccb
#
_entry.id   dd528d4125697e62a0b6bb94f3632ccb
#
_cell.length_a   1.000
_cell.length_b   1.000
_cell.length_c   1.000
_cell.angle_alpha   90.00
_cell.angle_beta   90.00
_cell.angle_gamma   90.00
#
_symmetry.space_group_name_H-M   'P 1'
#
loop_
_entity.id
_entity.type
_entity.pdbx_description
1 polymer ?
#
loop_
_entity_poly.entity_id
_entity_poly.type
_entity_poly.pdbx_seq_one_letter_code
_entity_poly.pdbx_strand_id
1 'polypeptide(L)'
;GRGPVHINIPFATHHGVDFSVENLPVVRKITLNQLPLTMEFWKEKAQELSGKKIMIIWGQSVYPLVDVEKGADEFIRKSDAIVLTDNISNCHCCNSIFNTTTVLAIMKPTEMESLKPDYIITVGGNYIFNNEIKRWLKGMQCKHWHVGREGEVCDPFRCLSEIYEMPENHFFEQLAKIMETSSNINYSKQWKVISESPGIPEMGYCELFAITTLLKQLPINSDLQLANSQTIRMSQFV
;
A
#
# COMPACT_ATOMS: atom_id res chain seq x y z
N GLY A 1 -6.84 19.97 3.84
CA GLY A 1 -6.43 21.08 3.02
C GLY A 1 -7.38 22.27 3.14
N ARG A 2 -6.85 23.44 3.42
CA ARG A 2 -7.62 24.71 3.47
C ARG A 2 -7.38 25.48 2.19
N GLY A 3 -7.94 25.04 1.09
CA GLY A 3 -7.78 25.69 -0.21
C GLY A 3 -9.09 25.67 -1.00
N PRO A 4 -9.15 26.36 -2.12
CA PRO A 4 -10.31 26.35 -3.00
C PRO A 4 -10.52 24.93 -3.53
N VAL A 5 -11.79 24.50 -3.54
CA VAL A 5 -12.19 23.21 -4.09
C VAL A 5 -12.93 23.47 -5.39
N HIS A 6 -12.49 22.82 -6.46
CA HIS A 6 -13.16 22.84 -7.75
C HIS A 6 -13.84 21.48 -7.97
N ILE A 7 -15.16 21.51 -8.13
CA ILE A 7 -15.95 20.34 -8.47
C ILE A 7 -16.44 20.49 -9.91
N ASN A 8 -15.98 19.62 -10.78
CA ASN A 8 -16.45 19.58 -12.17
C ASN A 8 -17.53 18.50 -12.28
N ILE A 9 -18.75 18.91 -12.64
CA ILE A 9 -19.87 18.01 -12.84
C ILE A 9 -20.24 18.06 -14.33
N PRO A 10 -19.81 17.06 -15.11
CA PRO A 10 -20.19 17.00 -16.51
C PRO A 10 -21.66 16.60 -16.64
N PHE A 11 -22.45 17.42 -17.31
CA PHE A 11 -23.82 17.10 -17.69
C PHE A 11 -23.87 16.74 -19.17
N ALA A 12 -24.43 15.58 -19.48
CA ALA A 12 -24.95 15.37 -20.83
C ALA A 12 -26.25 16.13 -20.97
N THR A 13 -26.46 16.76 -22.10
CA THR A 13 -27.71 17.50 -22.40
C THR A 13 -28.86 16.49 -22.46
N HIS A 14 -29.62 16.39 -21.39
CA HIS A 14 -30.84 15.59 -21.35
C HIS A 14 -32.04 16.53 -21.21
N HIS A 15 -32.99 16.39 -22.13
CA HIS A 15 -34.25 17.06 -22.04
C HIS A 15 -35.23 16.27 -21.19
N GLY A 16 -35.68 16.84 -20.08
CA GLY A 16 -36.88 16.41 -19.38
C GLY A 16 -36.77 15.05 -18.63
N VAL A 17 -35.68 14.80 -17.90
CA VAL A 17 -35.62 13.66 -16.96
C VAL A 17 -35.92 14.20 -15.57
N ASP A 18 -37.08 13.87 -15.04
CA ASP A 18 -37.33 13.99 -13.60
C ASP A 18 -36.61 12.87 -12.89
N PHE A 19 -35.70 13.22 -12.00
CA PHE A 19 -35.08 12.24 -11.11
C PHE A 19 -35.35 12.63 -9.66
N SER A 20 -35.75 11.66 -8.87
CA SER A 20 -35.82 11.75 -7.43
C SER A 20 -34.63 11.00 -6.81
N VAL A 21 -33.97 11.62 -5.86
CA VAL A 21 -32.93 10.94 -5.06
C VAL A 21 -33.59 10.46 -3.78
N GLU A 22 -34.01 9.20 -3.80
CA GLU A 22 -34.68 8.58 -2.65
C GLU A 22 -33.71 8.20 -1.52
N ASN A 23 -32.46 7.85 -1.86
CA ASN A 23 -31.45 7.47 -0.90
C ASN A 23 -30.10 8.13 -1.21
N LEU A 24 -29.68 9.05 -0.39
CA LEU A 24 -28.32 9.56 -0.44
C LEU A 24 -27.35 8.54 0.18
N PRO A 25 -26.18 8.30 -0.45
CA PRO A 25 -25.19 7.44 0.15
C PRO A 25 -24.70 8.03 1.49
N VAL A 26 -24.49 7.16 2.46
CA VAL A 26 -23.90 7.57 3.74
C VAL A 26 -22.49 8.11 3.49
N VAL A 27 -22.28 9.37 3.85
CA VAL A 27 -20.98 10.02 3.72
C VAL A 27 -20.04 9.46 4.79
N ARG A 28 -18.89 8.93 4.37
CA ARG A 28 -17.85 8.49 5.30
C ARG A 28 -17.23 9.71 6.00
N LYS A 29 -17.06 9.58 7.30
CA LYS A 29 -16.28 10.54 8.07
C LYS A 29 -14.81 10.12 8.03
N ILE A 30 -13.93 11.00 7.59
CA ILE A 30 -12.48 10.83 7.64
C ILE A 30 -11.97 11.67 8.81
N THR A 31 -11.23 11.03 9.72
CA THR A 31 -10.65 11.72 10.87
C THR A 31 -9.25 12.21 10.54
N LEU A 32 -8.96 13.47 10.82
CA LEU A 32 -7.62 14.04 10.71
C LEU A 32 -6.97 14.09 12.11
N ASN A 33 -5.84 13.40 12.24
CA ASN A 33 -5.03 13.35 13.44
C ASN A 33 -3.76 14.20 13.24
N GLN A 34 -3.53 15.19 14.10
CA GLN A 34 -2.40 16.12 14.04
C GLN A 34 -1.67 16.12 15.38
N LEU A 35 -0.36 16.35 15.34
CA LEU A 35 0.44 16.50 16.56
C LEU A 35 0.08 17.79 17.32
N PRO A 36 0.18 17.81 18.66
CA PRO A 36 0.60 16.71 19.53
C PRO A 36 -0.52 15.72 19.84
N LEU A 37 -0.17 14.43 19.95
CA LEU A 37 -1.08 13.35 20.36
C LEU A 37 -0.65 12.76 21.70
N THR A 38 -1.61 12.35 22.51
CA THR A 38 -1.35 11.81 23.86
C THR A 38 -0.87 10.36 23.81
N MET A 39 -0.26 9.90 24.89
CA MET A 39 0.12 8.50 25.03
C MET A 39 -1.11 7.56 25.03
N GLU A 40 -2.22 8.00 25.59
CA GLU A 40 -3.49 7.28 25.62
C GLU A 40 -4.01 7.06 24.19
N PHE A 41 -3.94 8.08 23.34
CA PHE A 41 -4.28 7.97 21.93
C PHE A 41 -3.46 6.86 21.24
N TRP A 42 -2.14 6.85 21.44
CA TRP A 42 -1.29 5.85 20.84
C TRP A 42 -1.54 4.44 21.37
N LYS A 43 -1.85 4.29 22.66
CA LYS A 43 -2.26 3.00 23.24
C LYS A 43 -3.55 2.48 22.63
N GLU A 44 -4.55 3.35 22.44
CA GLU A 44 -5.80 2.99 21.77
C GLU A 44 -5.54 2.52 20.33
N LYS A 45 -4.70 3.25 19.57
CA LYS A 45 -4.35 2.87 18.20
C LYS A 45 -3.55 1.58 18.12
N ALA A 46 -2.61 1.36 19.03
CA ALA A 46 -1.88 0.10 19.12
C ALA A 46 -2.81 -1.08 19.44
N GLN A 47 -3.76 -0.90 20.34
CA GLN A 47 -4.76 -1.93 20.67
C GLN A 47 -5.70 -2.19 19.48
N GLU A 48 -6.09 -1.15 18.73
CA GLU A 48 -6.91 -1.28 17.52
C GLU A 48 -6.24 -2.13 16.45
N LEU A 49 -4.92 -2.05 16.32
CA LEU A 49 -4.11 -2.83 15.37
C LEU A 49 -3.73 -4.22 15.88
N SER A 50 -3.87 -4.49 17.16
CA SER A 50 -3.45 -5.76 17.76
C SER A 50 -4.23 -6.94 17.17
N GLY A 51 -3.51 -7.95 16.70
CA GLY A 51 -4.09 -9.16 16.11
C GLY A 51 -4.73 -8.95 14.74
N LYS A 52 -4.47 -7.82 14.06
CA LYS A 52 -5.03 -7.49 12.75
C LYS A 52 -4.04 -7.79 11.62
N LYS A 53 -4.57 -8.12 10.45
CA LYS A 53 -3.81 -8.20 9.19
C LYS A 53 -3.54 -6.79 8.69
N ILE A 54 -2.29 -6.36 8.78
CA ILE A 54 -1.89 -5.00 8.42
C ILE A 54 -1.09 -5.05 7.12
N MET A 55 -1.53 -4.28 6.15
CA MET A 55 -0.86 -4.09 4.86
C MET A 55 -0.37 -2.65 4.75
N ILE A 56 0.93 -2.46 4.73
CA ILE A 56 1.53 -1.17 4.43
C ILE A 56 1.70 -1.08 2.91
N ILE A 57 1.25 0.01 2.31
CA ILE A 57 1.47 0.31 0.90
C ILE A 57 2.42 1.50 0.83
N TRP A 58 3.63 1.22 0.37
CA TRP A 58 4.67 2.23 0.24
C TRP A 58 4.67 2.80 -1.18
N GLY A 59 4.29 4.05 -1.28
CA GLY A 59 4.23 4.76 -2.55
C GLY A 59 5.59 5.21 -3.06
N GLN A 60 5.58 6.07 -4.07
CA GLN A 60 6.78 6.61 -4.68
C GLN A 60 7.63 7.37 -3.66
N SER A 61 8.92 7.12 -3.65
CA SER A 61 9.92 7.90 -2.93
C SER A 61 11.11 8.22 -3.84
N VAL A 62 11.51 9.48 -3.87
CA VAL A 62 12.66 9.92 -4.69
C VAL A 62 13.96 9.39 -4.12
N TYR A 63 14.03 9.26 -2.79
CA TYR A 63 15.20 8.78 -2.06
C TYR A 63 14.79 7.72 -1.03
N PRO A 64 15.71 6.81 -0.65
CA PRO A 64 15.47 5.91 0.47
C PRO A 64 15.18 6.71 1.74
N LEU A 65 14.09 6.39 2.40
CA LEU A 65 13.67 7.05 3.64
C LEU A 65 14.17 6.24 4.85
N VAL A 66 15.50 6.17 5.02
CA VAL A 66 16.19 5.30 5.99
C VAL A 66 15.64 5.41 7.41
N ASP A 67 15.35 6.62 7.88
CA ASP A 67 14.81 6.81 9.23
C ASP A 67 13.36 6.33 9.35
N VAL A 68 12.56 6.48 8.27
CA VAL A 68 11.20 5.95 8.22
C VAL A 68 11.22 4.44 8.17
N GLU A 69 12.12 3.85 7.38
CA GLU A 69 12.29 2.40 7.28
C GLU A 69 12.66 1.76 8.63
N LYS A 70 13.58 2.37 9.38
CA LYS A 70 13.96 1.88 10.73
C LYS A 70 12.77 1.84 11.69
N GLY A 71 11.99 2.91 11.74
CA GLY A 71 10.79 2.99 12.56
C GLY A 71 9.72 2.00 12.11
N ALA A 72 9.52 1.88 10.79
CA ALA A 72 8.59 0.94 10.19
C ALA A 72 9.00 -0.51 10.44
N ASP A 73 10.28 -0.85 10.36
CA ASP A 73 10.78 -2.20 10.57
C ASP A 73 10.48 -2.75 11.98
N GLU A 74 10.62 -1.91 13.01
CA GLU A 74 10.26 -2.32 14.37
C GLU A 74 8.74 -2.56 14.50
N PHE A 75 7.93 -1.67 13.94
CA PHE A 75 6.48 -1.84 13.89
C PHE A 75 6.07 -3.11 13.12
N ILE A 76 6.67 -3.35 11.94
CA ILE A 76 6.39 -4.51 11.08
C ILE A 76 6.70 -5.83 11.81
N ARG A 77 7.86 -5.92 12.49
CA ARG A 77 8.22 -7.11 13.25
C ARG A 77 7.26 -7.40 14.40
N LYS A 78 6.77 -6.36 15.08
CA LYS A 78 5.84 -6.51 16.20
C LYS A 78 4.41 -6.84 15.74
N SER A 79 3.97 -6.26 14.65
CA SER A 79 2.60 -6.41 14.14
C SER A 79 2.41 -7.54 13.14
N ASP A 80 3.50 -8.18 12.65
CA ASP A 80 3.48 -9.13 11.53
C ASP A 80 2.91 -8.52 10.22
N ALA A 81 3.03 -7.20 10.07
CA ALA A 81 2.60 -6.49 8.88
C ALA A 81 3.43 -6.88 7.64
N ILE A 82 2.85 -6.70 6.47
CA ILE A 82 3.55 -6.77 5.19
C ILE A 82 3.69 -5.39 4.57
N VAL A 83 4.66 -5.23 3.70
CA VAL A 83 4.85 -4.01 2.93
C VAL A 83 4.76 -4.32 1.44
N LEU A 84 3.79 -3.72 0.77
CA LEU A 84 3.73 -3.76 -0.69
C LEU A 84 4.53 -2.59 -1.24
N THR A 85 5.53 -2.91 -2.04
CA THR A 85 6.41 -1.93 -2.67
C THR A 85 6.33 -2.01 -4.19
N ASP A 86 6.78 -0.96 -4.84
CA ASP A 86 6.99 -0.89 -6.28
C ASP A 86 8.46 -0.53 -6.53
N ASN A 87 8.94 -0.71 -7.76
CA ASN A 87 10.31 -0.36 -8.17
C ASN A 87 10.67 1.12 -7.93
N ILE A 88 9.65 1.98 -7.77
CA ILE A 88 9.82 3.41 -7.49
C ILE A 88 9.63 3.77 -6.01
N SER A 89 9.39 2.78 -5.16
CA SER A 89 9.17 3.03 -3.72
C SER A 89 10.47 3.32 -2.98
N ASN A 90 11.61 2.89 -3.50
CA ASN A 90 12.92 2.99 -2.84
C ASN A 90 12.85 2.55 -1.36
N CYS A 91 12.14 1.46 -1.08
CA CYS A 91 11.87 0.97 0.26
C CYS A 91 12.44 -0.44 0.43
N HIS A 92 13.18 -0.65 1.52
CA HIS A 92 13.85 -1.92 1.84
C HIS A 92 13.44 -2.45 3.22
N CYS A 93 12.21 -2.18 3.65
CA CYS A 93 11.68 -2.70 4.91
C CYS A 93 11.64 -4.23 4.93
N CYS A 94 11.68 -4.80 6.13
CA CYS A 94 11.40 -6.21 6.32
C CYS A 94 9.95 -6.54 5.88
N ASN A 95 9.72 -7.80 5.51
CA ASN A 95 8.43 -8.28 4.97
C ASN A 95 7.95 -7.52 3.71
N SER A 96 8.87 -6.93 2.94
CA SER A 96 8.54 -6.26 1.68
C SER A 96 8.26 -7.28 0.56
N ILE A 97 7.20 -7.02 -0.19
CA ILE A 97 6.79 -7.76 -1.38
C ILE A 97 7.07 -6.87 -2.60
N PHE A 98 8.13 -7.17 -3.34
CA PHE A 98 8.59 -6.35 -4.46
C PHE A 98 7.92 -6.69 -5.79
N ASN A 99 7.51 -7.95 -5.95
CA ASN A 99 6.91 -8.48 -7.15
C ASN A 99 5.36 -8.47 -7.09
N THR A 100 4.81 -7.43 -6.52
CA THR A 100 3.37 -7.28 -6.24
C THR A 100 2.50 -7.54 -7.46
N THR A 101 2.88 -7.05 -8.64
CA THR A 101 2.15 -7.26 -9.90
C THR A 101 2.06 -8.74 -10.25
N THR A 102 3.18 -9.44 -10.16
CA THR A 102 3.28 -10.86 -10.47
C THR A 102 2.49 -11.71 -9.49
N VAL A 103 2.64 -11.41 -8.21
CA VAL A 103 1.91 -12.09 -7.13
C VAL A 103 0.40 -11.99 -7.34
N LEU A 104 -0.11 -10.79 -7.56
CA LEU A 104 -1.55 -10.58 -7.78
C LEU A 104 -2.08 -11.26 -9.05
N ALA A 105 -1.24 -11.38 -10.08
CA ALA A 105 -1.64 -12.04 -11.32
C ALA A 105 -1.84 -13.55 -11.16
N ILE A 106 -1.14 -14.18 -10.19
CA ILE A 106 -1.21 -15.63 -9.95
C ILE A 106 -2.10 -16.03 -8.78
N MET A 107 -2.43 -15.08 -7.89
CA MET A 107 -3.27 -15.35 -6.72
C MET A 107 -4.64 -15.89 -7.11
N LYS A 108 -5.02 -16.98 -6.46
CA LYS A 108 -6.36 -17.56 -6.59
C LYS A 108 -7.39 -16.71 -5.84
N PRO A 109 -8.66 -16.73 -6.24
CA PRO A 109 -9.71 -16.00 -5.53
C PRO A 109 -9.79 -16.33 -4.03
N THR A 110 -9.54 -17.58 -3.66
CA THR A 110 -9.52 -18.04 -2.26
C THR A 110 -8.35 -17.44 -1.47
N GLU A 111 -7.18 -17.30 -2.09
CA GLU A 111 -6.02 -16.66 -1.51
C GLU A 111 -6.25 -15.14 -1.37
N MET A 112 -6.79 -14.51 -2.41
CA MET A 112 -7.19 -13.10 -2.37
C MET A 112 -8.16 -12.81 -1.22
N GLU A 113 -9.12 -13.71 -0.96
CA GLU A 113 -10.06 -13.57 0.15
C GLU A 113 -9.37 -13.76 1.50
N SER A 114 -8.53 -14.80 1.64
CA SER A 114 -7.86 -15.10 2.90
C SER A 114 -6.80 -14.07 3.29
N LEU A 115 -6.21 -13.38 2.31
CA LEU A 115 -5.15 -12.38 2.50
C LEU A 115 -5.65 -10.94 2.52
N LYS A 116 -6.96 -10.74 2.55
CA LYS A 116 -7.53 -9.40 2.74
C LYS A 116 -6.99 -8.77 4.01
N PRO A 117 -6.49 -7.51 3.94
CA PRO A 117 -6.08 -6.80 5.12
C PRO A 117 -7.29 -6.31 5.93
N ASP A 118 -7.15 -6.26 7.25
CA ASP A 118 -8.06 -5.52 8.12
C ASP A 118 -7.74 -4.02 8.07
N TYR A 119 -6.44 -3.71 7.96
CA TYR A 119 -5.91 -2.34 7.89
C TYR A 119 -4.96 -2.17 6.72
N ILE A 120 -5.16 -1.07 6.01
CA ILE A 120 -4.22 -0.55 5.02
C ILE A 120 -3.58 0.70 5.62
N ILE A 121 -2.25 0.76 5.64
CA ILE A 121 -1.51 1.97 6.00
C ILE A 121 -0.75 2.42 4.76
N THR A 122 -1.01 3.64 4.29
CA THR A 122 -0.32 4.20 3.14
C THR A 122 0.69 5.25 3.56
N VAL A 123 1.89 5.16 2.99
CA VAL A 123 2.99 6.11 3.20
C VAL A 123 3.67 6.43 1.87
N GLY A 124 4.39 7.54 1.81
CA GLY A 124 5.07 7.99 0.61
C GLY A 124 4.16 8.70 -0.38
N GLY A 125 4.68 8.96 -1.58
CA GLY A 125 3.99 9.70 -2.62
C GLY A 125 2.98 8.88 -3.41
N ASN A 126 2.84 9.23 -4.70
CA ASN A 126 1.87 8.58 -5.58
C ASN A 126 1.97 7.05 -5.59
N TYR A 127 0.83 6.41 -5.49
CA TYR A 127 0.72 4.96 -5.62
C TYR A 127 0.53 4.62 -7.09
N ILE A 128 1.63 4.23 -7.74
CA ILE A 128 1.62 3.85 -9.17
C ILE A 128 1.29 2.37 -9.33
N PHE A 129 1.01 1.71 -8.23
CA PHE A 129 0.63 0.31 -8.28
C PHE A 129 -0.40 0.04 -9.34
N ASN A 130 -0.22 -1.11 -9.94
CA ASN A 130 -1.06 -1.56 -10.99
C ASN A 130 -2.54 -1.51 -10.57
N ASN A 131 -3.39 -1.44 -11.56
CA ASN A 131 -4.82 -1.32 -11.36
C ASN A 131 -5.43 -2.54 -10.65
N GLU A 132 -4.74 -3.68 -10.60
CA GLU A 132 -5.17 -4.91 -9.94
C GLU A 132 -5.23 -4.72 -8.42
N ILE A 133 -4.19 -4.15 -7.79
CA ILE A 133 -4.23 -3.83 -6.35
C ILE A 133 -5.37 -2.87 -6.03
N LYS A 134 -5.48 -1.79 -6.80
CA LYS A 134 -6.55 -0.82 -6.58
C LYS A 134 -7.92 -1.44 -6.75
N ARG A 135 -8.07 -2.34 -7.70
CA ARG A 135 -9.31 -3.05 -7.97
C ARG A 135 -9.62 -4.07 -6.88
N TRP A 136 -8.59 -4.80 -6.42
CA TRP A 136 -8.72 -5.76 -5.33
C TRP A 136 -9.08 -5.10 -4.00
N LEU A 137 -8.40 -4.02 -3.63
CA LEU A 137 -8.61 -3.34 -2.36
C LEU A 137 -9.82 -2.38 -2.35
N LYS A 138 -10.30 -1.96 -3.53
CA LYS A 138 -11.36 -0.98 -3.64
C LYS A 138 -12.69 -1.48 -3.10
N GLY A 139 -13.24 -0.75 -2.15
CA GLY A 139 -14.54 -1.06 -1.57
C GLY A 139 -14.54 -2.23 -0.58
N MET A 140 -13.35 -2.71 -0.17
CA MET A 140 -13.26 -3.68 0.91
C MET A 140 -13.73 -3.07 2.23
N GLN A 141 -14.25 -3.94 3.11
CA GLN A 141 -14.53 -3.59 4.50
C GLN A 141 -13.23 -3.61 5.32
N CYS A 142 -12.28 -2.76 4.97
CA CYS A 142 -11.04 -2.54 5.70
C CYS A 142 -10.95 -1.06 6.11
N LYS A 143 -10.14 -0.77 7.10
CA LYS A 143 -9.80 0.60 7.46
C LYS A 143 -8.54 1.02 6.74
N HIS A 144 -8.53 2.22 6.19
CA HIS A 144 -7.36 2.78 5.54
C HIS A 144 -6.89 4.01 6.34
N TRP A 145 -5.64 3.97 6.76
CA TRP A 145 -4.92 5.05 7.40
C TRP A 145 -3.88 5.61 6.44
N HIS A 146 -3.90 6.90 6.22
CA HIS A 146 -2.89 7.59 5.44
C HIS A 146 -1.95 8.37 6.35
N VAL A 147 -0.66 8.17 6.21
CA VAL A 147 0.38 8.85 6.99
C VAL A 147 1.22 9.71 6.08
N GLY A 148 1.30 11.00 6.36
CA GLY A 148 2.10 11.94 5.58
C GLY A 148 2.11 13.33 6.20
N ARG A 149 3.15 14.11 5.88
CA ARG A 149 3.41 15.42 6.50
C ARG A 149 2.38 16.50 6.14
N GLU A 150 1.68 16.34 5.03
CA GLU A 150 0.79 17.37 4.47
C GLU A 150 -0.68 17.09 4.76
N GLY A 151 -1.02 15.96 5.38
CA GLY A 151 -2.39 15.61 5.73
C GLY A 151 -3.32 15.50 4.51
N GLU A 152 -2.80 15.09 3.37
CA GLU A 152 -3.56 14.98 2.13
C GLU A 152 -4.65 13.91 2.18
N VAL A 153 -5.77 14.18 1.54
CA VAL A 153 -6.83 13.20 1.36
C VAL A 153 -6.50 12.31 0.15
N CYS A 154 -5.89 11.17 0.42
CA CYS A 154 -5.55 10.18 -0.60
C CYS A 154 -6.36 8.89 -0.37
N ASP A 155 -7.40 8.66 -1.17
CA ASP A 155 -8.30 7.51 -1.01
C ASP A 155 -8.45 6.67 -2.28
N PRO A 156 -7.37 6.03 -2.75
CA PRO A 156 -7.41 5.22 -3.96
C PRO A 156 -8.23 3.93 -3.80
N PHE A 157 -8.45 3.49 -2.55
CA PHE A 157 -9.15 2.24 -2.23
C PHE A 157 -10.60 2.45 -1.78
N ARG A 158 -11.06 3.69 -1.65
CA ARG A 158 -12.41 4.05 -1.19
C ARG A 158 -12.75 3.55 0.22
N CYS A 159 -11.76 3.44 1.09
CA CYS A 159 -11.93 3.02 2.49
C CYS A 159 -11.13 3.87 3.47
N LEU A 160 -10.62 5.04 3.06
CA LEU A 160 -9.89 5.97 3.93
C LEU A 160 -10.75 6.34 5.13
N SER A 161 -10.22 6.08 6.33
CA SER A 161 -10.88 6.34 7.61
C SER A 161 -10.15 7.39 8.44
N GLU A 162 -8.82 7.37 8.39
CA GLU A 162 -8.00 8.30 9.17
C GLU A 162 -6.81 8.81 8.35
N ILE A 163 -6.44 10.06 8.63
CA ILE A 163 -5.24 10.71 8.12
C ILE A 163 -4.39 11.10 9.32
N TYR A 164 -3.10 10.81 9.26
CA TYR A 164 -2.10 11.18 10.24
C TYR A 164 -1.17 12.21 9.61
N GLU A 165 -1.42 13.49 9.90
CA GLU A 165 -0.60 14.62 9.44
C GLU A 165 0.62 14.75 10.35
N MET A 166 1.64 13.96 10.06
CA MET A 166 2.89 13.91 10.82
C MET A 166 4.01 13.23 10.02
N PRO A 167 5.27 13.35 10.47
CA PRO A 167 6.36 12.55 9.90
C PRO A 167 6.10 11.04 10.05
N GLU A 168 6.32 10.30 9.00
CA GLU A 168 6.03 8.86 8.92
C GLU A 168 6.85 8.05 9.95
N ASN A 169 8.13 8.42 10.16
CA ASN A 169 8.96 7.80 11.20
C ASN A 169 8.34 7.97 12.59
N HIS A 170 7.83 9.16 12.90
CA HIS A 170 7.17 9.41 14.20
C HIS A 170 5.97 8.48 14.42
N PHE A 171 5.12 8.32 13.39
CA PHE A 171 3.95 7.44 13.46
C PHE A 171 4.36 6.00 13.80
N PHE A 172 5.28 5.42 13.04
CA PHE A 172 5.71 4.04 13.25
C PHE A 172 6.44 3.86 14.59
N GLU A 173 7.32 4.78 14.97
CA GLU A 173 8.04 4.72 16.24
C GLU A 173 7.10 4.77 17.45
N GLN A 174 6.06 5.62 17.43
CA GLN A 174 5.11 5.69 18.55
C GLN A 174 4.33 4.38 18.69
N LEU A 175 3.84 3.82 17.60
CA LEU A 175 3.16 2.52 17.62
C LEU A 175 4.11 1.40 18.03
N ALA A 176 5.32 1.34 17.48
CA ALA A 176 6.30 0.32 17.81
C ALA A 176 6.70 0.32 19.30
N LYS A 177 6.81 1.48 19.94
CA LYS A 177 7.09 1.58 21.38
C LYS A 177 6.03 0.94 22.27
N ILE A 178 4.79 0.92 21.82
CA ILE A 178 3.64 0.50 22.65
C ILE A 178 3.19 -0.91 22.30
N MET A 179 3.28 -1.30 21.03
CA MET A 179 2.82 -2.59 20.57
C MET A 179 3.68 -3.72 21.15
N GLU A 180 3.00 -4.75 21.65
CA GLU A 180 3.62 -6.03 21.97
C GLU A 180 3.77 -6.88 20.70
N THR A 181 4.75 -7.79 20.72
CA THR A 181 4.96 -8.70 19.59
C THR A 181 3.77 -9.62 19.43
N SER A 182 3.16 -9.64 18.28
CA SER A 182 2.03 -10.51 17.97
C SER A 182 2.48 -11.97 17.88
N SER A 183 1.87 -12.83 18.67
CA SER A 183 2.22 -14.27 18.73
C SER A 183 1.41 -15.14 17.77
N ASN A 184 0.34 -14.64 17.18
CA ASN A 184 -0.68 -15.48 16.53
C ASN A 184 -0.99 -15.13 15.07
N ILE A 185 -0.29 -14.17 14.45
CA ILE A 185 -0.53 -13.80 13.07
C ILE A 185 0.57 -14.42 12.21
N ASN A 186 0.16 -15.14 11.17
CA ASN A 186 1.08 -15.68 10.15
C ASN A 186 0.87 -14.94 8.82
N TYR A 187 0.55 -13.64 8.88
CA TYR A 187 0.19 -12.89 7.69
C TYR A 187 1.38 -12.67 6.76
N SER A 188 2.50 -12.24 7.31
CA SER A 188 3.74 -12.09 6.56
C SER A 188 4.23 -13.40 5.95
N LYS A 189 4.14 -14.51 6.71
CA LYS A 189 4.53 -15.84 6.22
C LYS A 189 3.65 -16.31 5.06
N GLN A 190 2.34 -16.08 5.11
CA GLN A 190 1.44 -16.44 4.02
C GLN A 190 1.77 -15.64 2.75
N TRP A 191 2.00 -14.34 2.88
CA TRP A 191 2.43 -13.50 1.77
C TRP A 191 3.77 -13.92 1.18
N LYS A 192 4.73 -14.26 2.05
CA LYS A 192 6.05 -14.74 1.64
C LYS A 192 5.96 -15.99 0.77
N VAL A 193 5.18 -16.98 1.19
CA VAL A 193 4.97 -18.21 0.42
C VAL A 193 4.45 -17.92 -0.98
N ILE A 194 3.48 -17.01 -1.10
CA ILE A 194 2.90 -16.67 -2.40
C ILE A 194 3.88 -15.81 -3.22
N SER A 195 4.61 -14.91 -2.60
CA SER A 195 5.57 -14.04 -3.30
C SER A 195 6.79 -14.79 -3.84
N GLU A 196 7.16 -15.89 -3.22
CA GLU A 196 8.25 -16.76 -3.67
C GLU A 196 7.81 -17.80 -4.72
N SER A 197 6.51 -17.98 -4.92
CA SER A 197 5.97 -18.99 -5.83
C SER A 197 6.01 -18.61 -7.32
N PRO A 198 5.98 -17.33 -7.74
CA PRO A 198 6.04 -16.99 -9.16
C PRO A 198 7.44 -17.28 -9.71
N GLY A 199 7.55 -18.35 -10.46
CA GLY A 199 8.72 -18.58 -11.32
C GLY A 199 8.59 -17.75 -12.60
N ILE A 200 9.70 -17.55 -13.29
CA ILE A 200 9.67 -17.05 -14.67
C ILE A 200 9.07 -18.17 -15.52
N PRO A 201 7.94 -17.93 -16.21
CA PRO A 201 7.33 -18.96 -17.03
C PRO A 201 8.27 -19.39 -18.15
N GLU A 202 8.20 -20.66 -18.55
CA GLU A 202 8.88 -21.10 -19.78
C GLU A 202 8.24 -20.36 -20.96
N MET A 203 9.08 -19.64 -21.72
CA MET A 203 8.60 -18.82 -22.82
C MET A 203 9.61 -18.84 -23.97
N GLY A 204 9.09 -18.74 -25.19
CA GLY A 204 9.92 -18.46 -26.36
C GLY A 204 10.49 -17.03 -26.31
N TYR A 205 11.24 -16.67 -27.34
CA TYR A 205 11.77 -15.30 -27.43
C TYR A 205 10.65 -14.26 -27.48
N CYS A 206 10.62 -13.45 -26.45
CA CYS A 206 9.65 -12.37 -26.29
C CYS A 206 10.28 -11.24 -25.44
N GLU A 207 9.58 -10.14 -25.25
CA GLU A 207 10.06 -9.00 -24.49
C GLU A 207 10.39 -9.37 -23.02
N LEU A 208 9.54 -10.16 -22.37
CA LEU A 208 9.79 -10.63 -21.00
C LEU A 208 11.04 -11.52 -20.93
N PHE A 209 11.23 -12.42 -21.90
CA PHE A 209 12.44 -13.24 -22.00
C PHE A 209 13.69 -12.38 -22.12
N ALA A 210 13.67 -11.38 -23.01
CA ALA A 210 14.81 -10.50 -23.24
C ALA A 210 15.17 -9.71 -21.98
N ILE A 211 14.17 -9.11 -21.32
CA ILE A 211 14.37 -8.31 -20.08
C ILE A 211 14.87 -9.20 -18.95
N THR A 212 14.24 -10.32 -18.68
CA THR A 212 14.66 -11.22 -17.59
C THR A 212 16.04 -11.81 -17.82
N THR A 213 16.40 -12.11 -19.08
CA THR A 213 17.73 -12.58 -19.43
C THR A 213 18.78 -11.50 -19.22
N LEU A 214 18.49 -10.27 -19.64
CA LEU A 214 19.38 -9.12 -19.43
C LEU A 214 19.61 -8.88 -17.94
N LEU A 215 18.55 -8.82 -17.14
CA LEU A 215 18.64 -8.53 -15.71
C LEU A 215 19.46 -9.56 -14.95
N LYS A 216 19.33 -10.84 -15.30
CA LYS A 216 20.13 -11.93 -14.70
C LYS A 216 21.62 -11.87 -15.04
N GLN A 217 21.98 -11.18 -16.10
CA GLN A 217 23.37 -11.04 -16.56
C GLN A 217 24.03 -9.74 -16.15
N LEU A 218 23.29 -8.84 -15.48
CA LEU A 218 23.87 -7.60 -15.00
C LEU A 218 24.95 -7.87 -13.94
N PRO A 219 26.08 -7.17 -14.02
CA PRO A 219 27.10 -7.22 -12.98
C PRO A 219 26.55 -6.78 -11.64
N ILE A 220 27.09 -7.34 -10.55
CA ILE A 220 26.78 -6.88 -9.19
C ILE A 220 27.16 -5.40 -9.07
N ASN A 221 26.33 -4.61 -8.39
CA ASN A 221 26.46 -3.17 -8.20
C ASN A 221 26.26 -2.35 -9.48
N SER A 222 25.46 -2.83 -10.43
CA SER A 222 25.05 -2.03 -11.58
C SER A 222 23.91 -1.08 -11.22
N ASP A 223 24.01 0.17 -11.69
CA ASP A 223 22.89 1.12 -11.65
C ASP A 223 21.99 0.88 -12.87
N LEU A 224 20.75 0.49 -12.61
CA LEU A 224 19.79 0.19 -13.66
C LEU A 224 18.70 1.28 -13.71
N GLN A 225 18.60 1.94 -14.87
CA GLN A 225 17.52 2.87 -15.15
C GLN A 225 16.50 2.21 -16.08
N LEU A 226 15.30 2.01 -15.59
CA LEU A 226 14.21 1.39 -16.34
C LEU A 226 13.25 2.45 -16.87
N ALA A 227 12.89 2.33 -18.14
CA ALA A 227 11.84 3.15 -18.72
C ALA A 227 10.48 2.79 -18.11
N ASN A 228 9.59 3.78 -18.06
CA ASN A 228 8.22 3.55 -17.65
C ASN A 228 7.49 2.55 -18.57
N SER A 229 6.39 1.97 -18.10
CA SER A 229 5.51 1.04 -18.79
C SER A 229 5.93 -0.43 -18.64
N GLN A 230 6.16 -1.18 -19.72
CA GLN A 230 6.34 -2.63 -19.68
C GLN A 230 7.65 -3.05 -19.02
N THR A 231 8.74 -2.36 -19.31
CA THR A 231 10.08 -2.72 -18.82
C THR A 231 10.14 -2.78 -17.30
N ILE A 232 9.64 -1.74 -16.62
CA ILE A 232 9.62 -1.70 -15.16
C ILE A 232 8.67 -2.74 -14.53
N ARG A 233 7.60 -3.13 -15.24
CA ARG A 233 6.70 -4.19 -14.75
C ARG A 233 7.31 -5.57 -14.94
N MET A 234 7.99 -5.78 -16.07
CA MET A 234 8.64 -7.06 -16.36
C MET A 234 9.86 -7.30 -15.47
N SER A 235 10.51 -6.26 -14.97
CA SER A 235 11.62 -6.40 -14.01
C SER A 235 11.18 -7.00 -12.65
N GLN A 236 9.90 -7.00 -12.33
CA GLN A 236 9.37 -7.63 -11.11
C GLN A 236 9.35 -9.17 -11.17
N PHE A 237 9.68 -9.77 -12.29
CA PHE A 237 9.80 -11.22 -12.43
C PHE A 237 11.21 -11.77 -12.09
N VAL A 238 12.16 -10.89 -11.73
CA VAL A 238 13.56 -11.27 -11.49
C VAL A 238 13.98 -10.99 -10.06
#